data_2d193a30b6bdc68d3469026ed0d96b61
#
_entry.id   2d193a30b6bdc68d3469026ed0d96b61
#
_cell.length_a   1.000
_cell.length_b   1.000
_cell.length_c   1.000
_cell.angle_alpha   90.00
_cell.angle_beta   90.00
_cell.angle_gamma   90.00
#
_symmetry.space_group_name_H-M   'P 1'
#
loop_
_entity.id
_entity.type
_entity.pdbx_description
1 polymer ?
#
loop_
_entity_poly.entity_id
_entity_poly.type
_entity_poly.pdbx_seq_one_letter_code
_entity_poly.pdbx_strand_id
1 'polypeptide(L)'
;RIGDRVKIPGMDETLRRIAQSGPDIFYKGSIAEQIAEDMRKNNGLLSYDDLSNYSTTITDPLKGAYRGFEVATNHPPGGGIMLLEMLNILEHFDLNTIGHNTSEYIRIVAEAMKQATVDKEMFVGDPEFVKIPTERLLSEEHALSCAKNIELGNKVNVERVGQPEPRDTTHVAVVDEKGNCVTMTHSLGMPSGVITDGLGFMYNG
;
A
#
# COMPACT_ATOMS: atom_id res chain seq x y z
N ARG A 1 -4.10 -4.28 28.20
CA ARG A 1 -2.80 -3.87 28.80
C ARG A 1 -1.72 -4.81 28.34
N ILE A 2 -0.47 -4.44 28.45
CA ILE A 2 0.65 -5.36 28.16
C ILE A 2 0.51 -6.60 29.05
N GLY A 3 0.49 -7.81 28.44
CA GLY A 3 0.30 -9.09 29.11
C GLY A 3 -1.14 -9.60 29.15
N ASP A 4 -2.11 -8.80 28.73
CA ASP A 4 -3.50 -9.25 28.63
C ASP A 4 -3.64 -10.26 27.48
N ARG A 5 -4.41 -11.33 27.73
CA ARG A 5 -4.72 -12.32 26.70
C ARG A 5 -5.91 -11.87 25.87
N VAL A 6 -5.67 -11.58 24.59
CA VAL A 6 -6.72 -11.24 23.61
C VAL A 6 -7.25 -12.51 22.97
N LYS A 7 -8.58 -12.64 22.91
CA LYS A 7 -9.28 -13.69 22.16
C LYS A 7 -10.11 -13.03 21.07
N ILE A 8 -10.05 -13.56 19.87
CA ILE A 8 -10.86 -13.12 18.72
C ILE A 8 -11.80 -14.28 18.38
N PRO A 9 -13.07 -14.23 18.83
CA PRO A 9 -14.03 -15.33 18.61
C PRO A 9 -14.22 -15.60 17.11
N GLY A 10 -14.17 -16.88 16.72
CA GLY A 10 -14.39 -17.33 15.34
C GLY A 10 -13.16 -17.32 14.43
N MET A 11 -12.10 -16.55 14.74
CA MET A 11 -10.91 -16.47 13.89
C MET A 11 -10.21 -17.83 13.73
N ASP A 12 -10.09 -18.59 14.78
CA ASP A 12 -9.45 -19.92 14.75
C ASP A 12 -10.21 -20.89 13.83
N GLU A 13 -11.53 -20.88 13.87
CA GLU A 13 -12.35 -21.69 12.98
C GLU A 13 -12.26 -21.22 11.51
N THR A 14 -12.32 -19.93 11.28
CA THR A 14 -12.14 -19.35 9.94
C THR A 14 -10.80 -19.76 9.33
N LEU A 15 -9.71 -19.60 10.08
CA LEU A 15 -8.37 -20.01 9.62
C LEU A 15 -8.27 -21.51 9.38
N ARG A 16 -8.89 -22.34 10.21
CA ARG A 16 -8.91 -23.80 10.04
C ARG A 16 -9.66 -24.19 8.78
N ARG A 17 -10.82 -23.60 8.51
CA ARG A 17 -11.60 -23.82 7.27
C ARG A 17 -10.77 -23.44 6.04
N ILE A 18 -10.09 -22.30 6.03
CA ILE A 18 -9.21 -21.88 4.94
C ILE A 18 -8.04 -22.86 4.78
N ALA A 19 -7.39 -23.27 5.86
CA ALA A 19 -6.26 -24.21 5.81
C ALA A 19 -6.67 -25.59 5.26
N GLN A 20 -7.88 -26.05 5.52
CA GLN A 20 -8.39 -27.34 5.06
C GLN A 20 -8.92 -27.32 3.63
N SER A 21 -9.57 -26.23 3.22
CA SER A 21 -10.33 -26.15 1.97
C SER A 21 -9.74 -25.19 0.95
N GLY A 22 -8.64 -24.50 1.29
CA GLY A 22 -8.01 -23.51 0.43
C GLY A 22 -8.78 -22.20 0.34
N PRO A 23 -8.38 -21.29 -0.59
CA PRO A 23 -8.97 -19.97 -0.70
C PRO A 23 -10.44 -19.99 -1.18
N ASP A 24 -10.84 -21.01 -1.91
CA ASP A 24 -12.21 -21.07 -2.46
C ASP A 24 -13.29 -21.10 -1.36
N ILE A 25 -12.99 -21.62 -0.17
CA ILE A 25 -13.95 -21.58 0.94
C ILE A 25 -14.28 -20.13 1.35
N PHE A 26 -13.30 -19.21 1.20
CA PHE A 26 -13.45 -17.81 1.53
C PHE A 26 -14.17 -17.03 0.43
N TYR A 27 -13.83 -17.28 -0.84
CA TYR A 27 -14.33 -16.48 -1.96
C TYR A 27 -15.59 -17.05 -2.62
N LYS A 28 -15.81 -18.38 -2.58
CA LYS A 28 -16.89 -19.07 -3.30
C LYS A 28 -17.68 -20.05 -2.43
N GLY A 29 -17.17 -20.36 -1.24
CA GLY A 29 -17.78 -21.34 -0.35
C GLY A 29 -18.54 -20.70 0.81
N SER A 30 -18.70 -21.48 1.86
CA SER A 30 -19.57 -21.15 2.99
C SER A 30 -19.14 -19.90 3.78
N ILE A 31 -17.88 -19.44 3.69
CA ILE A 31 -17.48 -18.15 4.27
C ILE A 31 -18.04 -17.01 3.43
N ALA A 32 -17.94 -17.09 2.08
CA ALA A 32 -18.52 -16.09 1.18
C ALA A 32 -20.05 -15.97 1.37
N GLU A 33 -20.73 -17.10 1.48
CA GLU A 33 -22.18 -17.13 1.73
C GLU A 33 -22.54 -16.46 3.05
N GLN A 34 -21.78 -16.74 4.12
CA GLN A 34 -21.99 -16.13 5.43
C GLN A 34 -21.76 -14.62 5.41
N ILE A 35 -20.71 -14.15 4.73
CA ILE A 35 -20.42 -12.72 4.52
C ILE A 35 -21.57 -12.04 3.76
N ALA A 36 -21.95 -12.60 2.62
CA ALA A 36 -23.00 -12.02 1.77
C ALA A 36 -24.35 -11.94 2.48
N GLU A 37 -24.70 -12.96 3.25
CA GLU A 37 -25.95 -12.97 4.02
C GLU A 37 -25.92 -11.92 5.14
N ASP A 38 -24.81 -11.76 5.84
CA ASP A 38 -24.65 -10.73 6.88
C ASP A 38 -24.71 -9.31 6.27
N MET A 39 -24.01 -9.09 5.17
CA MET A 39 -24.06 -7.82 4.42
C MET A 39 -25.47 -7.50 3.96
N ARG A 40 -26.19 -8.47 3.40
CA ARG A 40 -27.60 -8.30 2.98
C ARG A 40 -28.51 -7.92 4.14
N LYS A 41 -28.36 -8.54 5.31
CA LYS A 41 -29.16 -8.24 6.50
C LYS A 41 -28.92 -6.84 7.04
N ASN A 42 -27.69 -6.35 6.93
CA ASN A 42 -27.24 -5.08 7.49
C ASN A 42 -27.14 -3.95 6.46
N ASN A 43 -27.69 -4.15 5.25
CA ASN A 43 -27.60 -3.20 4.13
C ASN A 43 -26.17 -2.83 3.75
N GLY A 44 -25.23 -3.76 3.88
CA GLY A 44 -23.85 -3.65 3.40
C GLY A 44 -23.79 -3.79 1.88
N LEU A 45 -22.70 -3.36 1.29
CA LEU A 45 -22.53 -3.31 -0.16
C LEU A 45 -21.93 -4.59 -0.76
N LEU A 46 -21.13 -5.34 0.02
CA LEU A 46 -20.42 -6.53 -0.46
C LEU A 46 -21.38 -7.69 -0.68
N SER A 47 -21.42 -8.20 -1.91
CA SER A 47 -22.25 -9.34 -2.33
C SER A 47 -21.44 -10.63 -2.48
N TYR A 48 -22.14 -11.75 -2.64
CA TYR A 48 -21.51 -13.02 -3.01
C TYR A 48 -20.85 -12.96 -4.37
N ASP A 49 -21.44 -12.25 -5.34
CA ASP A 49 -20.88 -12.10 -6.68
C ASP A 49 -19.56 -11.31 -6.65
N ASP A 50 -19.44 -10.28 -5.82
CA ASP A 50 -18.19 -9.55 -5.64
C ASP A 50 -17.08 -10.47 -5.12
N LEU A 51 -17.39 -11.31 -4.13
CA LEU A 51 -16.44 -12.28 -3.59
C LEU A 51 -16.07 -13.36 -4.62
N SER A 52 -17.06 -13.96 -5.27
CA SER A 52 -16.87 -15.09 -6.17
C SER A 52 -16.16 -14.71 -7.47
N ASN A 53 -16.29 -13.48 -7.92
CA ASN A 53 -15.63 -12.93 -9.10
C ASN A 53 -14.25 -12.33 -8.78
N TYR A 54 -13.88 -12.20 -7.51
CA TYR A 54 -12.58 -11.68 -7.14
C TYR A 54 -11.45 -12.57 -7.66
N SER A 55 -10.48 -11.96 -8.28
CA SER A 55 -9.25 -12.62 -8.75
C SER A 55 -8.02 -11.78 -8.43
N THR A 56 -6.92 -12.46 -8.16
CA THR A 56 -5.63 -11.79 -7.98
C THR A 56 -4.97 -11.53 -9.33
N THR A 57 -4.35 -10.37 -9.47
CA THR A 57 -3.55 -10.03 -10.63
C THR A 57 -2.09 -10.40 -10.37
N ILE A 58 -1.48 -11.12 -11.31
CA ILE A 58 -0.05 -11.44 -11.28
C ILE A 58 0.62 -10.62 -12.38
N THR A 59 1.56 -9.77 -11.99
CA THR A 59 2.30 -8.89 -12.89
C THR A 59 3.79 -9.00 -12.64
N ASP A 60 4.60 -8.68 -13.66
CA ASP A 60 6.03 -8.43 -13.45
C ASP A 60 6.21 -7.20 -12.57
N PRO A 61 7.29 -7.13 -11.76
CA PRO A 61 7.52 -5.96 -10.92
C PRO A 61 7.80 -4.72 -11.76
N LEU A 62 7.35 -3.56 -11.27
CA LEU A 62 7.80 -2.28 -11.80
C LEU A 62 9.27 -2.08 -11.39
N LYS A 63 10.13 -1.77 -12.37
CA LYS A 63 11.57 -1.68 -12.17
C LYS A 63 12.10 -0.28 -12.39
N GLY A 64 13.13 0.08 -11.63
CA GLY A 64 13.91 1.30 -11.76
C GLY A 64 15.33 1.08 -11.26
N ALA A 65 16.11 2.14 -11.18
CA ALA A 65 17.45 2.11 -10.61
C ALA A 65 17.67 3.32 -9.70
N TYR A 66 18.50 3.16 -8.70
CA TYR A 66 18.94 4.25 -7.83
C TYR A 66 20.36 4.00 -7.34
N ARG A 67 21.24 4.94 -7.59
CA ARG A 67 22.67 4.84 -7.16
C ARG A 67 23.35 3.55 -7.60
N GLY A 68 23.01 3.05 -8.79
CA GLY A 68 23.57 1.80 -9.33
C GLY A 68 22.91 0.51 -8.82
N PHE A 69 21.88 0.61 -7.96
CA PHE A 69 21.10 -0.54 -7.52
C PHE A 69 19.83 -0.67 -8.36
N GLU A 70 19.47 -1.90 -8.73
CA GLU A 70 18.16 -2.20 -9.29
C GLU A 70 17.12 -2.14 -8.16
N VAL A 71 16.02 -1.45 -8.42
CA VAL A 71 14.85 -1.37 -7.54
C VAL A 71 13.67 -2.01 -8.22
N ALA A 72 13.08 -3.01 -7.58
CA ALA A 72 11.86 -3.68 -8.04
C ALA A 72 10.74 -3.44 -7.02
N THR A 73 9.56 -3.08 -7.52
CA THR A 73 8.44 -2.70 -6.66
C THR A 73 7.10 -3.06 -7.31
N ASN A 74 6.00 -2.86 -6.59
CA ASN A 74 4.65 -3.17 -7.07
C ASN A 74 4.16 -2.14 -8.09
N HIS A 75 3.27 -2.62 -8.98
CA HIS A 75 2.53 -1.78 -9.92
C HIS A 75 1.43 -0.95 -9.23
N PRO A 76 0.93 0.11 -9.89
CA PRO A 76 -0.31 0.75 -9.49
C PRO A 76 -1.46 -0.26 -9.33
N PRO A 77 -2.39 -0.02 -8.41
CA PRO A 77 -2.57 1.17 -7.57
C PRO A 77 -1.62 1.26 -6.36
N GLY A 78 -0.67 0.32 -6.23
CA GLY A 78 0.32 0.35 -5.15
C GLY A 78 1.29 1.51 -5.27
N GLY A 79 1.99 1.79 -4.16
CA GLY A 79 2.88 2.95 -4.02
C GLY A 79 4.23 2.86 -4.75
N GLY A 80 4.48 1.78 -5.52
CA GLY A 80 5.77 1.56 -6.17
C GLY A 80 6.17 2.66 -7.16
N ILE A 81 5.21 3.19 -7.91
CA ILE A 81 5.45 4.30 -8.83
C ILE A 81 5.92 5.56 -8.11
N MET A 82 5.34 5.88 -6.95
CA MET A 82 5.78 7.01 -6.12
C MET A 82 7.21 6.81 -5.62
N LEU A 83 7.54 5.58 -5.19
CA LEU A 83 8.89 5.26 -4.72
C LEU A 83 9.92 5.49 -5.83
N LEU A 84 9.68 4.97 -7.03
CA LEU A 84 10.61 5.13 -8.15
C LEU A 84 10.71 6.58 -8.60
N GLU A 85 9.60 7.32 -8.64
CA GLU A 85 9.60 8.76 -8.96
C GLU A 85 10.44 9.56 -7.95
N MET A 86 10.25 9.33 -6.65
CA MET A 86 11.07 9.96 -5.61
C MET A 86 12.55 9.65 -5.78
N LEU A 87 12.90 8.38 -6.05
CA LEU A 87 14.27 7.97 -6.25
C LEU A 87 14.89 8.62 -7.49
N ASN A 88 14.15 8.69 -8.60
CA ASN A 88 14.58 9.36 -9.83
C ASN A 88 14.86 10.87 -9.58
N ILE A 89 13.99 11.55 -8.86
CA ILE A 89 14.20 12.96 -8.48
C ILE A 89 15.46 13.10 -7.61
N LEU A 90 15.62 12.23 -6.60
CA LEU A 90 16.74 12.28 -5.66
C LEU A 90 18.07 11.89 -6.30
N GLU A 91 18.08 11.19 -7.44
CA GLU A 91 19.30 10.86 -8.18
C GLU A 91 20.06 12.11 -8.64
N HIS A 92 19.37 13.22 -8.84
CA HIS A 92 19.95 14.52 -9.27
C HIS A 92 20.65 15.29 -8.14
N PHE A 93 20.63 14.81 -6.89
CA PHE A 93 21.24 15.49 -5.74
C PHE A 93 22.39 14.67 -5.15
N ASP A 94 23.52 15.30 -4.85
CA ASP A 94 24.58 14.67 -4.07
C ASP A 94 24.26 14.70 -2.56
N LEU A 95 23.36 13.79 -2.16
CA LEU A 95 22.91 13.70 -0.78
C LEU A 95 24.03 13.36 0.21
N ASN A 96 25.14 12.76 -0.26
CA ASN A 96 26.30 12.44 0.60
C ASN A 96 27.04 13.73 0.98
N THR A 97 27.30 14.62 0.00
CA THR A 97 27.93 15.91 0.24
C THR A 97 27.05 16.86 1.05
N ILE A 98 25.72 16.82 0.80
CA ILE A 98 24.74 17.62 1.59
C ILE A 98 24.75 17.17 3.05
N GLY A 99 24.96 15.91 3.32
CA GLY A 99 25.04 15.33 4.67
C GLY A 99 23.68 14.89 5.22
N HIS A 100 23.67 13.70 5.83
CA HIS A 100 22.47 13.08 6.37
C HIS A 100 21.82 13.93 7.46
N ASN A 101 20.50 14.07 7.41
CA ASN A 101 19.68 14.82 8.38
C ASN A 101 20.00 16.32 8.53
N THR A 102 20.73 16.92 7.59
CA THR A 102 20.80 18.39 7.53
C THR A 102 19.46 18.99 7.10
N SER A 103 19.24 20.27 7.39
CA SER A 103 18.01 20.96 6.97
C SER A 103 17.82 20.90 5.44
N GLU A 104 18.89 20.99 4.68
CA GLU A 104 18.87 20.90 3.23
C GLU A 104 18.52 19.49 2.74
N TYR A 105 19.12 18.46 3.34
CA TYR A 105 18.77 17.06 3.07
C TYR A 105 17.28 16.80 3.30
N ILE A 106 16.76 17.22 4.49
CA ILE A 106 15.36 17.04 4.83
C ILE A 106 14.46 17.81 3.86
N ARG A 107 14.84 19.03 3.47
CA ARG A 107 14.10 19.83 2.50
C ARG A 107 13.98 19.12 1.16
N ILE A 108 15.09 18.65 0.59
CA ILE A 108 15.12 17.97 -0.71
C ILE A 108 14.24 16.71 -0.70
N VAL A 109 14.45 15.85 0.31
CA VAL A 109 13.67 14.61 0.44
C VAL A 109 12.16 14.91 0.61
N ALA A 110 11.82 15.91 1.44
CA ALA A 110 10.43 16.28 1.66
C ALA A 110 9.77 16.84 0.39
N GLU A 111 10.46 17.66 -0.41
CA GLU A 111 9.90 18.18 -1.65
C GLU A 111 9.76 17.07 -2.72
N ALA A 112 10.71 16.13 -2.83
CA ALA A 112 10.57 14.96 -3.70
C ALA A 112 9.36 14.09 -3.30
N MET A 113 9.18 13.84 -2.00
CA MET A 113 8.02 13.11 -1.48
C MET A 113 6.70 13.84 -1.79
N LYS A 114 6.66 15.16 -1.63
CA LYS A 114 5.47 15.97 -1.92
C LYS A 114 5.13 15.95 -3.40
N GLN A 115 6.14 16.03 -4.28
CA GLN A 115 5.91 15.93 -5.73
C GLN A 115 5.28 14.59 -6.10
N ALA A 116 5.87 13.48 -5.67
CA ALA A 116 5.32 12.15 -5.93
C ALA A 116 3.92 11.95 -5.32
N THR A 117 3.62 12.63 -4.19
CA THR A 117 2.28 12.61 -3.61
C THR A 117 1.27 13.34 -4.51
N VAL A 118 1.61 14.52 -5.00
CA VAL A 118 0.74 15.28 -5.93
C VAL A 118 0.51 14.51 -7.21
N ASP A 119 1.56 13.95 -7.80
CA ASP A 119 1.46 13.18 -9.04
C ASP A 119 0.63 11.90 -8.83
N LYS A 120 0.78 11.23 -7.69
CA LYS A 120 -0.09 10.10 -7.32
C LYS A 120 -1.56 10.51 -7.26
N GLU A 121 -1.89 11.56 -6.54
CA GLU A 121 -3.28 12.02 -6.39
C GLU A 121 -3.90 12.45 -7.72
N MET A 122 -3.09 12.97 -8.65
CA MET A 122 -3.58 13.44 -9.96
C MET A 122 -3.68 12.34 -11.01
N PHE A 123 -2.80 11.34 -10.99
CA PHE A 123 -2.60 10.45 -12.13
C PHE A 123 -2.65 8.96 -11.80
N VAL A 124 -2.57 8.57 -10.52
CA VAL A 124 -2.48 7.16 -10.14
C VAL A 124 -3.79 6.70 -9.52
N GLY A 125 -4.37 5.67 -10.09
CA GLY A 125 -5.57 5.01 -9.63
C GLY A 125 -5.56 3.54 -10.03
N ASP A 126 -6.71 2.90 -9.98
CA ASP A 126 -6.83 1.52 -10.43
C ASP A 126 -6.66 1.44 -11.96
N PRO A 127 -5.68 0.66 -12.48
CA PRO A 127 -5.42 0.53 -13.91
C PRO A 127 -6.59 -0.02 -14.73
N GLU A 128 -7.55 -0.69 -14.10
CA GLU A 128 -8.77 -1.15 -14.78
C GLU A 128 -9.70 0.02 -15.15
N PHE A 129 -9.61 1.14 -14.43
CA PHE A 129 -10.50 2.28 -14.63
C PHE A 129 -9.80 3.52 -15.18
N VAL A 130 -8.47 3.67 -14.96
CA VAL A 130 -7.72 4.85 -15.37
C VAL A 130 -6.42 4.50 -16.07
N LYS A 131 -6.09 5.27 -17.11
CA LYS A 131 -4.79 5.13 -17.79
C LYS A 131 -3.74 5.93 -17.03
N ILE A 132 -2.81 5.22 -16.43
CA ILE A 132 -1.71 5.80 -15.65
C ILE A 132 -0.55 6.14 -16.58
N PRO A 133 -0.02 7.38 -16.57
CA PRO A 133 1.09 7.78 -17.42
C PRO A 133 2.45 7.38 -16.82
N THR A 134 2.64 6.08 -16.56
CA THR A 134 3.81 5.54 -15.86
C THR A 134 5.14 5.95 -16.51
N GLU A 135 5.22 5.85 -17.86
CA GLU A 135 6.43 6.24 -18.61
C GLU A 135 6.80 7.70 -18.38
N ARG A 136 5.81 8.60 -18.37
CA ARG A 136 6.02 10.03 -18.11
C ARG A 136 6.49 10.28 -16.68
N LEU A 137 5.80 9.70 -15.69
CA LEU A 137 6.11 9.92 -14.26
C LEU A 137 7.49 9.37 -13.89
N LEU A 138 7.93 8.32 -14.56
CA LEU A 138 9.25 7.71 -14.31
C LEU A 138 10.33 8.18 -15.30
N SER A 139 10.03 9.16 -16.17
CA SER A 139 10.99 9.64 -17.15
C SER A 139 12.07 10.52 -16.50
N GLU A 140 13.25 10.49 -17.09
CA GLU A 140 14.37 11.35 -16.73
C GLU A 140 14.03 12.85 -16.88
N GLU A 141 13.25 13.20 -17.93
CA GLU A 141 12.80 14.57 -18.16
C GLU A 141 11.94 15.09 -17.01
N HIS A 142 10.99 14.28 -16.54
CA HIS A 142 10.14 14.61 -15.40
C HIS A 142 10.98 14.78 -14.13
N ALA A 143 11.83 13.81 -13.82
CA ALA A 143 12.69 13.84 -12.65
C ALA A 143 13.61 15.08 -12.62
N LEU A 144 14.25 15.39 -13.74
CA LEU A 144 15.10 16.58 -13.88
C LEU A 144 14.32 17.88 -13.71
N SER A 145 13.11 17.96 -14.27
CA SER A 145 12.25 19.12 -14.09
C SER A 145 11.88 19.35 -12.62
N CYS A 146 11.51 18.29 -11.91
CA CYS A 146 11.19 18.34 -10.49
C CYS A 146 12.43 18.73 -9.65
N ALA A 147 13.58 18.13 -9.94
CA ALA A 147 14.84 18.45 -9.25
C ALA A 147 15.21 19.93 -9.43
N LYS A 148 15.12 20.50 -10.64
CA LYS A 148 15.35 21.93 -10.88
C LYS A 148 14.41 22.83 -10.07
N ASN A 149 13.14 22.47 -9.96
CA ASN A 149 12.22 23.24 -9.13
C ASN A 149 12.61 23.21 -7.65
N ILE A 150 13.07 22.07 -7.15
CA ILE A 150 13.58 21.92 -5.78
C ILE A 150 14.85 22.77 -5.58
N GLU A 151 15.79 22.76 -6.53
CA GLU A 151 17.01 23.58 -6.49
C GLU A 151 16.72 25.08 -6.45
N LEU A 152 15.72 25.54 -7.21
CA LEU A 152 15.23 26.92 -7.20
C LEU A 152 14.53 27.34 -5.90
N GLY A 153 14.34 26.40 -4.95
CA GLY A 153 13.66 26.66 -3.68
C GLY A 153 12.15 26.72 -3.80
N ASN A 154 11.59 26.30 -4.92
CA ASN A 154 10.13 26.19 -5.08
C ASN A 154 9.59 25.11 -4.14
N LYS A 155 8.39 25.37 -3.61
CA LYS A 155 7.71 24.46 -2.69
C LYS A 155 6.51 23.84 -3.38
N VAL A 156 6.44 22.52 -3.33
CA VAL A 156 5.24 21.79 -3.77
C VAL A 156 4.16 21.93 -2.71
N ASN A 157 2.96 22.30 -3.13
CA ASN A 157 1.78 22.33 -2.26
C ASN A 157 1.03 21.02 -2.36
N VAL A 158 0.92 20.32 -1.24
CA VAL A 158 0.07 19.12 -1.12
C VAL A 158 -1.22 19.54 -0.42
N GLU A 159 -2.32 19.50 -1.15
CA GLU A 159 -3.64 19.76 -0.57
C GLU A 159 -3.98 18.66 0.44
N ARG A 160 -4.25 19.04 1.67
CA ARG A 160 -4.73 18.12 2.68
C ARG A 160 -6.24 18.01 2.59
N VAL A 161 -6.72 16.89 2.10
CA VAL A 161 -8.15 16.58 2.09
C VAL A 161 -8.48 15.81 3.38
N GLY A 162 -9.26 16.42 4.25
CA GLY A 162 -9.76 15.80 5.49
C GLY A 162 -8.81 15.88 6.69
N GLN A 163 -9.30 15.39 7.83
CA GLN A 163 -8.48 15.22 9.05
C GLN A 163 -7.72 13.89 8.95
N PRO A 164 -6.47 13.82 9.47
CA PRO A 164 -5.78 12.54 9.56
C PRO A 164 -6.54 11.64 10.53
N GLU A 165 -7.17 10.59 10.01
CA GLU A 165 -7.76 9.56 10.84
C GLU A 165 -6.67 8.66 11.41
N PRO A 166 -6.83 8.15 12.65
CA PRO A 166 -5.89 7.20 13.22
C PRO A 166 -5.86 5.94 12.34
N ARG A 167 -4.67 5.56 11.91
CA ARG A 167 -4.43 4.35 11.10
C ARG A 167 -3.58 3.39 11.91
N ASP A 168 -4.10 2.19 12.12
CA ASP A 168 -3.38 1.12 12.80
C ASP A 168 -2.82 0.15 11.76
N THR A 169 -1.58 -0.29 11.98
CA THR A 169 -0.87 -1.18 11.07
C THR A 169 -0.06 -2.18 11.87
N THR A 170 0.01 -3.41 11.41
CA THR A 170 0.84 -4.45 12.01
C THR A 170 1.99 -4.79 11.07
N HIS A 171 3.17 -4.97 11.63
CA HIS A 171 4.36 -5.41 10.91
C HIS A 171 4.96 -6.66 11.57
N VAL A 172 5.32 -7.64 10.74
CA VAL A 172 5.96 -8.88 11.16
C VAL A 172 7.27 -9.04 10.41
N ALA A 173 8.34 -9.34 11.14
CA ALA A 173 9.61 -9.72 10.57
C ALA A 173 10.01 -11.11 11.12
N VAL A 174 10.44 -11.99 10.22
CA VAL A 174 10.86 -13.36 10.55
C VAL A 174 12.22 -13.62 9.89
N VAL A 175 13.15 -14.14 10.66
CA VAL A 175 14.46 -14.60 10.18
C VAL A 175 14.63 -16.06 10.56
N ASP A 176 14.99 -16.93 9.62
CA ASP A 176 15.26 -18.33 9.88
C ASP A 176 16.75 -18.59 10.23
N GLU A 177 17.05 -19.82 10.61
CA GLU A 177 18.42 -20.24 10.96
C GLU A 177 19.43 -20.13 9.79
N LYS A 178 18.93 -20.06 8.54
CA LYS A 178 19.75 -19.92 7.33
C LYS A 178 19.97 -18.46 6.94
N GLY A 179 19.39 -17.52 7.69
CA GLY A 179 19.48 -16.09 7.42
C GLY A 179 18.47 -15.62 6.36
N ASN A 180 17.52 -16.43 5.93
CA ASN A 180 16.41 -15.95 5.10
C ASN A 180 15.54 -15.00 5.94
N CYS A 181 15.21 -13.85 5.38
CA CYS A 181 14.41 -12.84 6.05
C CYS A 181 13.14 -12.55 5.25
N VAL A 182 12.01 -12.56 5.94
CA VAL A 182 10.73 -12.10 5.40
C VAL A 182 10.18 -11.02 6.30
N THR A 183 9.80 -9.90 5.70
CA THR A 183 9.11 -8.81 6.40
C THR A 183 7.77 -8.55 5.71
N MET A 184 6.73 -8.38 6.49
CA MET A 184 5.38 -8.17 5.99
C MET A 184 4.68 -7.09 6.79
N THR A 185 4.20 -6.07 6.11
CA THR A 185 3.26 -5.10 6.68
C THR A 185 1.84 -5.52 6.31
N HIS A 186 0.98 -5.59 7.31
CA HIS A 186 -0.42 -5.93 7.16
C HIS A 186 -1.28 -4.82 7.75
N SER A 187 -2.19 -4.28 6.96
CA SER A 187 -3.05 -3.17 7.36
C SER A 187 -4.44 -3.32 6.75
N LEU A 188 -5.46 -2.96 7.51
CA LEU A 188 -6.82 -2.75 7.00
C LEU A 188 -6.99 -1.35 6.36
N GLY A 189 -5.96 -0.49 6.44
CA GLY A 189 -6.11 0.91 6.11
C GLY A 189 -6.96 1.63 7.17
N MET A 190 -8.23 1.81 6.90
CA MET A 190 -9.23 2.22 7.89
C MET A 190 -10.00 1.00 8.37
N PRO A 191 -10.11 0.77 9.69
CA PRO A 191 -10.96 -0.29 10.21
C PRO A 191 -12.45 0.11 10.07
N SER A 192 -13.26 -0.75 9.44
CA SER A 192 -14.70 -0.49 9.27
C SER A 192 -15.49 -0.58 10.58
N GLY A 193 -14.96 -1.25 11.59
CA GLY A 193 -15.71 -1.60 12.79
C GLY A 193 -16.69 -2.76 12.60
N VAL A 194 -16.78 -3.34 11.39
CA VAL A 194 -17.73 -4.41 11.04
C VAL A 194 -17.04 -5.76 11.03
N ILE A 195 -17.63 -6.71 11.72
CA ILE A 195 -17.20 -8.11 11.82
C ILE A 195 -18.43 -8.97 11.61
N THR A 196 -18.42 -9.86 10.62
CA THR A 196 -19.45 -10.88 10.49
C THR A 196 -19.35 -11.87 11.63
N ASP A 197 -20.49 -12.12 12.30
CA ASP A 197 -20.52 -13.01 13.47
C ASP A 197 -19.96 -14.39 13.14
N GLY A 198 -19.14 -14.92 14.04
CA GLY A 198 -18.49 -16.21 13.90
C GLY A 198 -17.27 -16.27 12.97
N LEU A 199 -16.91 -15.16 12.26
CA LEU A 199 -15.73 -15.16 11.38
C LEU A 199 -14.47 -14.57 12.03
N GLY A 200 -14.62 -13.65 12.98
CA GLY A 200 -13.52 -13.16 13.82
C GLY A 200 -12.52 -12.22 13.13
N PHE A 201 -12.76 -11.75 11.89
CA PHE A 201 -11.97 -10.71 11.25
C PHE A 201 -12.84 -9.48 10.95
N MET A 202 -12.20 -8.33 10.94
CA MET A 202 -12.84 -7.05 10.62
C MET A 202 -12.59 -6.71 9.16
N TYR A 203 -13.60 -6.11 8.50
CA TYR A 203 -13.43 -5.58 7.15
C TYR A 203 -12.66 -4.25 7.18
N ASN A 204 -12.01 -3.92 6.08
CA ASN A 204 -11.50 -2.56 5.87
C ASN A 204 -12.66 -1.59 5.60
N GLY A 205 -12.48 -0.32 5.95
CA GLY A 205 -13.42 0.76 5.69
C GLY A 205 -13.14 1.49 4.40
#